data_347815617bd59a8aa28911d18a5f7672
#
_entry.id   347815617bd59a8aa28911d18a5f7672
#
_cell.length_a   1.000
_cell.length_b   1.000
_cell.length_c   1.000
_cell.angle_alpha   90.00
_cell.angle_beta   90.00
_cell.angle_gamma   90.00
#
_symmetry.space_group_name_H-M   'P 1'
#
loop_
_entity.id
_entity.type
_entity.pdbx_description
1 polymer ?
#
loop_
_entity_poly.entity_id
_entity_poly.type
_entity_poly.pdbx_seq_one_letter_code
_entity_poly.pdbx_strand_id
1 'polypeptide(L)'
;MGGVGIWRIRYNTGMSQAASAITRSPAEIVQINPVSQAPNGICYARSGEVTIAENDLDRMIAAVPGAIASALTRKAYYFVPLTVSQGDETVIADRYDVVLSDSAVCHRNLNIGDAQCVFISTRLMDDKFSIAFEFYINVGHALVERAGVSAAFADLAWQQVEASVRGETSLDAWEARKLATAHGPDAEKYKNEYLAASFADAISIYLLSLYLDVDYYDLRERDYPLLAPAPMAERLRKIAEIFPVNPGFEFNIYYRRRG
;
A
#
# COMPACT_ATOMS: atom_id res chain seq x y z
N MET A 1 9.48 69.06 -26.66
CA MET A 1 8.27 68.45 -26.02
C MET A 1 8.12 67.08 -26.66
N GLY A 2 8.64 66.02 -26.00
CA GLY A 2 8.61 64.64 -26.47
C GLY A 2 7.74 63.83 -25.54
N GLY A 3 6.62 63.32 -26.06
CA GLY A 3 5.71 62.45 -25.30
C GLY A 3 6.25 61.03 -25.27
N VAL A 4 6.46 60.51 -24.06
CA VAL A 4 6.84 59.11 -23.81
C VAL A 4 5.59 58.26 -23.84
N GLY A 5 5.43 57.44 -24.89
CA GLY A 5 4.33 56.46 -24.98
C GLY A 5 4.59 55.29 -24.07
N ILE A 6 3.76 55.10 -23.03
CA ILE A 6 3.80 53.96 -22.14
C ILE A 6 3.05 52.80 -22.81
N TRP A 7 3.78 51.77 -23.26
CA TRP A 7 3.19 50.49 -23.74
C TRP A 7 2.79 49.66 -22.53
N ARG A 8 1.45 49.55 -22.24
CA ARG A 8 0.92 48.56 -21.31
C ARG A 8 0.80 47.23 -21.99
N ILE A 9 1.71 46.29 -21.65
CA ILE A 9 1.54 44.88 -21.97
C ILE A 9 0.42 44.35 -21.10
N ARG A 10 -0.73 44.04 -21.70
CA ARG A 10 -1.78 43.25 -21.05
C ARG A 10 -1.36 41.78 -21.09
N TYR A 11 -0.91 41.24 -19.98
CA TYR A 11 -0.85 39.80 -19.80
C TYR A 11 -2.27 39.26 -19.77
N ASN A 12 -2.66 38.62 -20.85
CA ASN A 12 -3.89 37.86 -20.93
C ASN A 12 -3.63 36.51 -20.21
N THR A 13 -3.82 36.48 -18.89
CA THR A 13 -3.86 35.25 -18.11
C THR A 13 -5.18 34.55 -18.39
N GLY A 14 -5.27 33.95 -19.56
CA GLY A 14 -6.26 32.92 -19.85
C GLY A 14 -5.90 31.71 -18.99
N MET A 15 -6.25 31.74 -17.71
CA MET A 15 -6.38 30.51 -16.92
C MET A 15 -7.52 29.74 -17.55
N SER A 16 -7.18 28.75 -18.38
CA SER A 16 -8.09 27.66 -18.70
C SER A 16 -8.54 27.10 -17.36
N GLN A 17 -9.79 27.34 -16.96
CA GLN A 17 -10.39 26.63 -15.85
C GLN A 17 -10.35 25.15 -16.26
N ALA A 18 -9.43 24.41 -15.65
CA ALA A 18 -9.47 22.95 -15.77
C ALA A 18 -10.88 22.52 -15.31
N ALA A 19 -11.56 21.73 -16.13
CA ALA A 19 -12.88 21.23 -15.78
C ALA A 19 -12.77 20.51 -14.44
N SER A 20 -13.66 20.79 -13.51
CA SER A 20 -13.75 20.11 -12.22
C SER A 20 -13.82 18.60 -12.40
N ALA A 21 -13.21 17.84 -11.52
CA ALA A 21 -13.30 16.39 -11.54
C ALA A 21 -14.77 15.93 -11.41
N ILE A 22 -15.11 14.89 -12.16
CA ILE A 22 -16.41 14.22 -12.02
C ILE A 22 -16.26 13.18 -10.91
N THR A 23 -17.12 13.26 -9.90
CA THR A 23 -17.17 12.31 -8.81
C THR A 23 -18.29 11.31 -8.98
N ARG A 24 -18.05 10.06 -8.58
CA ARG A 24 -19.03 8.96 -8.60
C ARG A 24 -18.97 8.21 -7.29
N SER A 25 -20.05 7.54 -6.93
CA SER A 25 -20.07 6.61 -5.82
C SER A 25 -19.18 5.38 -6.12
N PRO A 26 -18.63 4.71 -5.11
CA PRO A 26 -17.89 3.46 -5.29
C PRO A 26 -18.72 2.38 -6.02
N ALA A 27 -20.02 2.29 -5.74
CA ALA A 27 -20.90 1.33 -6.40
C ALA A 27 -21.04 1.60 -7.92
N GLU A 28 -21.14 2.86 -8.33
CA GLU A 28 -21.15 3.24 -9.76
C GLU A 28 -19.82 2.88 -10.42
N ILE A 29 -18.67 3.12 -9.74
CA ILE A 29 -17.35 2.74 -10.26
C ILE A 29 -17.26 1.23 -10.50
N VAL A 30 -17.71 0.41 -9.55
CA VAL A 30 -17.74 -1.05 -9.69
C VAL A 30 -18.61 -1.48 -10.85
N GLN A 31 -19.76 -0.84 -11.03
CA GLN A 31 -20.71 -1.17 -12.10
C GLN A 31 -20.16 -0.85 -13.51
N ILE A 32 -19.46 0.27 -13.67
CA ILE A 32 -18.98 0.72 -14.99
C ILE A 32 -17.58 0.18 -15.35
N ASN A 33 -16.79 -0.32 -14.36
CA ASN A 33 -15.47 -0.86 -14.58
C ASN A 33 -15.41 -2.33 -14.16
N PRO A 34 -15.70 -3.26 -15.05
CA PRO A 34 -15.59 -4.68 -14.76
C PRO A 34 -14.14 -5.03 -14.41
N VAL A 35 -13.96 -5.89 -13.41
CA VAL A 35 -12.64 -6.35 -13.00
C VAL A 35 -12.04 -7.32 -14.01
N SER A 36 -10.73 -7.19 -14.24
CA SER A 36 -9.90 -8.22 -14.85
C SER A 36 -9.35 -9.15 -13.76
N GLN A 37 -9.15 -10.42 -14.10
CA GLN A 37 -8.50 -11.38 -13.23
C GLN A 37 -7.09 -11.66 -13.74
N ALA A 38 -6.09 -11.38 -12.89
CA ALA A 38 -4.70 -11.72 -13.19
C ALA A 38 -4.45 -13.24 -13.16
N PRO A 39 -3.36 -13.74 -13.77
CA PRO A 39 -3.02 -15.18 -13.76
C PRO A 39 -2.91 -15.80 -12.37
N ASN A 40 -2.53 -15.03 -11.36
CA ASN A 40 -2.48 -15.45 -9.95
C ASN A 40 -3.85 -15.44 -9.24
N GLY A 41 -4.91 -14.97 -9.90
CA GLY A 41 -6.28 -14.96 -9.39
C GLY A 41 -6.74 -13.63 -8.76
N ILE A 42 -5.87 -12.62 -8.63
CA ILE A 42 -6.27 -11.31 -8.11
C ILE A 42 -7.18 -10.58 -9.11
N CYS A 43 -8.30 -10.06 -8.60
CA CYS A 43 -9.23 -9.23 -9.37
C CYS A 43 -8.88 -7.75 -9.20
N TYR A 44 -8.76 -7.02 -10.31
CA TYR A 44 -8.43 -5.60 -10.30
C TYR A 44 -9.05 -4.85 -11.48
N ALA A 45 -9.19 -3.54 -11.33
CA ALA A 45 -9.65 -2.64 -12.39
C ALA A 45 -8.95 -1.27 -12.29
N ARG A 46 -8.99 -0.52 -13.39
CA ARG A 46 -8.58 0.89 -13.45
C ARG A 46 -9.79 1.74 -13.77
N SER A 47 -9.87 2.93 -13.18
CA SER A 47 -10.93 3.88 -13.49
C SER A 47 -10.38 5.31 -13.45
N GLY A 48 -10.70 6.12 -14.47
CA GLY A 48 -10.27 7.50 -14.57
C GLY A 48 -8.80 7.68 -14.98
N GLU A 49 -8.25 8.87 -14.72
CA GLU A 49 -6.89 9.27 -15.11
C GLU A 49 -5.85 8.80 -14.08
N VAL A 50 -5.57 7.51 -14.03
CA VAL A 50 -4.56 6.91 -13.14
C VAL A 50 -3.13 7.15 -13.65
N THR A 51 -2.16 7.28 -12.72
CA THR A 51 -0.75 7.55 -13.06
C THR A 51 0.05 6.30 -13.40
N ILE A 52 -0.35 5.13 -12.91
CA ILE A 52 0.37 3.88 -13.16
C ILE A 52 0.07 3.35 -14.57
N ALA A 53 1.12 3.04 -15.35
CA ALA A 53 0.98 2.42 -16.66
C ALA A 53 0.42 1.00 -16.54
N GLU A 54 -0.29 0.53 -17.57
CA GLU A 54 -0.96 -0.78 -17.56
C GLU A 54 0.03 -1.92 -17.32
N ASN A 55 1.13 -1.97 -18.08
CA ASN A 55 2.16 -2.99 -17.92
C ASN A 55 2.80 -2.99 -16.53
N ASP A 56 2.96 -1.81 -15.90
CA ASP A 56 3.51 -1.69 -14.55
C ASP A 56 2.50 -2.22 -13.51
N LEU A 57 1.22 -1.91 -13.71
CA LEU A 57 0.13 -2.42 -12.88
C LEU A 57 0.03 -3.94 -12.97
N ASP A 58 0.01 -4.49 -14.18
CA ASP A 58 -0.07 -5.94 -14.42
C ASP A 58 1.11 -6.66 -13.75
N ARG A 59 2.34 -6.12 -13.88
CA ARG A 59 3.53 -6.68 -13.24
C ARG A 59 3.43 -6.60 -11.71
N MET A 60 2.95 -5.48 -11.16
CA MET A 60 2.73 -5.30 -9.73
C MET A 60 1.73 -6.33 -9.19
N ILE A 61 0.61 -6.52 -9.85
CA ILE A 61 -0.40 -7.52 -9.47
C ILE A 61 0.17 -8.94 -9.57
N ALA A 62 0.86 -9.26 -10.68
CA ALA A 62 1.43 -10.57 -10.93
C ALA A 62 2.57 -10.96 -9.95
N ALA A 63 3.20 -9.99 -9.29
CA ALA A 63 4.23 -10.23 -8.27
C ALA A 63 3.68 -10.92 -7.01
N VAL A 64 2.37 -10.79 -6.73
CA VAL A 64 1.76 -11.45 -5.56
C VAL A 64 1.74 -12.96 -5.75
N PRO A 65 2.42 -13.76 -4.87
CA PRO A 65 2.42 -15.22 -4.96
C PRO A 65 1.02 -15.82 -4.99
N GLY A 66 0.82 -16.87 -5.80
CA GLY A 66 -0.47 -17.53 -5.95
C GLY A 66 -1.05 -18.05 -4.62
N ALA A 67 -0.20 -18.45 -3.68
CA ALA A 67 -0.62 -18.87 -2.34
C ALA A 67 -1.24 -17.73 -1.52
N ILE A 68 -0.72 -16.49 -1.66
CA ILE A 68 -1.31 -15.30 -1.05
C ILE A 68 -2.60 -14.93 -1.78
N ALA A 69 -2.55 -14.86 -3.10
CA ALA A 69 -3.70 -14.48 -3.93
C ALA A 69 -4.91 -15.38 -3.71
N SER A 70 -4.70 -16.69 -3.51
CA SER A 70 -5.77 -17.66 -3.24
C SER A 70 -6.54 -17.41 -1.94
N ALA A 71 -5.92 -16.74 -0.97
CA ALA A 71 -6.58 -16.33 0.28
C ALA A 71 -7.44 -15.07 0.11
N LEU A 72 -7.24 -14.29 -0.97
CA LEU A 72 -7.92 -13.01 -1.22
C LEU A 72 -9.22 -13.16 -2.02
N THR A 73 -9.91 -14.28 -1.88
CA THR A 73 -11.20 -14.53 -2.56
C THR A 73 -12.24 -13.47 -2.20
N ARG A 74 -13.05 -13.07 -3.19
CA ARG A 74 -14.06 -12.00 -3.11
C ARG A 74 -13.51 -10.61 -2.80
N LYS A 75 -12.21 -10.38 -3.06
CA LYS A 75 -11.59 -9.05 -2.97
C LYS A 75 -11.24 -8.55 -4.36
N ALA A 76 -11.53 -7.27 -4.64
CA ALA A 76 -11.19 -6.60 -5.88
C ALA A 76 -10.49 -5.27 -5.59
N TYR A 77 -9.45 -4.96 -6.36
CA TYR A 77 -8.65 -3.75 -6.20
C TYR A 77 -8.94 -2.78 -7.35
N TYR A 78 -9.36 -1.57 -7.01
CA TYR A 78 -9.66 -0.50 -7.96
C TYR A 78 -8.61 0.60 -7.86
N PHE A 79 -7.83 0.79 -8.91
CA PHE A 79 -6.85 1.87 -9.01
C PHE A 79 -7.57 3.07 -9.63
N VAL A 80 -7.67 4.14 -8.85
CA VAL A 80 -8.45 5.33 -9.19
C VAL A 80 -7.60 6.60 -8.99
N PRO A 81 -7.94 7.74 -9.59
CA PRO A 81 -7.17 8.98 -9.35
C PRO A 81 -7.20 9.41 -7.89
N LEU A 82 -8.40 9.62 -7.34
CA LEU A 82 -8.58 10.01 -5.94
C LEU A 82 -9.78 9.27 -5.33
N THR A 83 -9.59 8.77 -4.13
CA THR A 83 -10.64 8.31 -3.22
C THR A 83 -10.83 9.38 -2.16
N VAL A 84 -12.00 10.00 -2.12
CA VAL A 84 -12.29 11.16 -1.26
C VAL A 84 -13.27 10.74 -0.17
N SER A 85 -12.92 11.04 1.08
CA SER A 85 -13.79 10.82 2.24
C SER A 85 -14.53 12.12 2.59
N GLN A 86 -15.85 12.13 2.49
CA GLN A 86 -16.71 13.26 2.80
C GLN A 86 -17.66 12.88 3.94
N GLY A 87 -17.21 13.09 5.19
CA GLY A 87 -17.95 12.60 6.35
C GLY A 87 -18.04 11.06 6.32
N ASP A 88 -19.28 10.55 6.31
CA ASP A 88 -19.54 9.10 6.24
C ASP A 88 -19.58 8.56 4.80
N GLU A 89 -19.54 9.44 3.81
CA GLU A 89 -19.59 9.04 2.39
C GLU A 89 -18.20 8.97 1.78
N THR A 90 -18.09 8.10 0.78
CA THR A 90 -16.90 8.00 -0.07
C THR A 90 -17.28 8.27 -1.51
N VAL A 91 -16.53 9.14 -2.18
CA VAL A 91 -16.67 9.38 -3.62
C VAL A 91 -15.33 9.16 -4.32
N ILE A 92 -15.39 8.80 -5.59
CA ILE A 92 -14.23 8.54 -6.45
C ILE A 92 -14.20 9.61 -7.53
N ALA A 93 -13.09 10.35 -7.63
CA ALA A 93 -12.88 11.31 -8.69
C ALA A 93 -12.26 10.66 -9.92
N ASP A 94 -12.64 11.12 -11.13
CA ASP A 94 -12.15 10.59 -12.41
C ASP A 94 -10.76 11.14 -12.81
N ARG A 95 -10.29 12.20 -12.13
CA ARG A 95 -8.98 12.84 -12.29
C ARG A 95 -8.52 13.50 -10.99
N TYR A 96 -7.27 13.95 -10.97
CA TYR A 96 -6.78 14.79 -9.86
C TYR A 96 -7.49 16.14 -9.85
N ASP A 97 -7.93 16.54 -8.65
CA ASP A 97 -8.49 17.86 -8.38
C ASP A 97 -7.93 18.34 -7.04
N VAL A 98 -7.31 19.52 -7.04
CA VAL A 98 -6.67 20.09 -5.85
C VAL A 98 -7.67 20.35 -4.73
N VAL A 99 -8.92 20.70 -5.06
CA VAL A 99 -9.98 20.96 -4.06
C VAL A 99 -10.40 19.67 -3.35
N LEU A 100 -10.34 18.53 -4.04
CA LEU A 100 -10.68 17.23 -3.49
C LEU A 100 -9.51 16.56 -2.77
N SER A 101 -8.27 16.93 -3.10
CA SER A 101 -7.06 16.30 -2.57
C SER A 101 -6.91 16.43 -1.05
N ASP A 102 -7.41 17.52 -0.45
CA ASP A 102 -7.34 17.74 1.00
C ASP A 102 -8.19 16.73 1.82
N SER A 103 -9.22 16.16 1.19
CA SER A 103 -10.07 15.13 1.78
C SER A 103 -9.84 13.73 1.18
N ALA A 104 -8.80 13.59 0.34
CA ALA A 104 -8.46 12.32 -0.28
C ALA A 104 -7.70 11.41 0.70
N VAL A 105 -7.92 10.09 0.54
CA VAL A 105 -7.25 9.04 1.32
C VAL A 105 -6.48 8.10 0.38
N CYS A 106 -5.38 7.51 0.88
CA CYS A 106 -4.55 6.60 0.09
C CYS A 106 -5.35 5.38 -0.38
N HIS A 107 -6.18 4.82 0.49
CA HIS A 107 -7.12 3.77 0.13
C HIS A 107 -8.43 3.82 0.92
N ARG A 108 -9.43 3.10 0.43
CA ARG A 108 -10.69 2.84 1.14
C ARG A 108 -11.19 1.42 0.86
N ASN A 109 -11.49 0.69 1.94
CA ASN A 109 -12.08 -0.64 1.87
C ASN A 109 -13.59 -0.54 2.06
N LEU A 110 -14.37 -1.06 1.12
CA LEU A 110 -15.82 -1.03 1.12
C LEU A 110 -16.40 -2.37 0.71
N ASN A 111 -17.48 -2.79 1.36
CA ASN A 111 -18.25 -3.94 0.92
C ASN A 111 -19.30 -3.49 -0.11
N ILE A 112 -19.25 -4.02 -1.32
CA ILE A 112 -20.17 -3.71 -2.41
C ILE A 112 -20.72 -5.03 -2.95
N GLY A 113 -22.00 -5.30 -2.70
CA GLY A 113 -22.56 -6.62 -2.89
C GLY A 113 -21.84 -7.68 -2.06
N ASP A 114 -21.42 -8.78 -2.69
CA ASP A 114 -20.72 -9.89 -2.04
C ASP A 114 -19.19 -9.75 -2.06
N ALA A 115 -18.65 -8.64 -2.60
CA ALA A 115 -17.23 -8.39 -2.75
C ALA A 115 -16.74 -7.28 -1.83
N GLN A 116 -15.54 -7.45 -1.30
CA GLN A 116 -14.78 -6.37 -0.68
C GLN A 116 -13.97 -5.65 -1.76
N CYS A 117 -14.27 -4.37 -1.96
CA CYS A 117 -13.60 -3.52 -2.93
C CYS A 117 -12.62 -2.58 -2.24
N VAL A 118 -11.38 -2.57 -2.69
CA VAL A 118 -10.31 -1.69 -2.20
C VAL A 118 -10.03 -0.64 -3.27
N PHE A 119 -10.33 0.62 -2.98
CA PHE A 119 -10.06 1.74 -3.87
C PHE A 119 -8.73 2.39 -3.48
N ILE A 120 -7.75 2.42 -4.40
CA ILE A 120 -6.40 2.94 -4.18
C ILE A 120 -6.21 4.22 -4.99
N SER A 121 -5.86 5.32 -4.32
CA SER A 121 -5.67 6.64 -4.91
C SER A 121 -4.31 6.77 -5.57
N THR A 122 -4.24 6.72 -6.90
CA THR A 122 -2.96 6.75 -7.63
C THR A 122 -2.40 8.16 -7.81
N ARG A 123 -3.26 9.20 -7.77
CA ARG A 123 -2.86 10.60 -7.94
C ARG A 123 -2.50 11.29 -6.64
N LEU A 124 -2.87 10.69 -5.50
CA LEU A 124 -2.46 11.19 -4.18
C LEU A 124 -1.00 10.84 -3.90
N MET A 125 -0.54 9.70 -4.37
CA MET A 125 0.81 9.19 -4.13
C MET A 125 1.79 9.48 -5.27
N ASP A 126 1.31 9.56 -6.50
CA ASP A 126 1.96 9.99 -7.74
C ASP A 126 3.31 9.31 -8.12
N ASP A 127 3.70 8.23 -7.46
CA ASP A 127 4.88 7.44 -7.79
C ASP A 127 4.63 5.93 -7.67
N LYS A 128 5.41 5.13 -8.41
CA LYS A 128 5.25 3.68 -8.48
C LYS A 128 5.50 2.97 -7.15
N PHE A 129 6.46 3.48 -6.36
CA PHE A 129 6.81 2.89 -5.08
C PHE A 129 5.65 3.03 -4.10
N SER A 130 5.13 4.24 -3.92
CA SER A 130 4.04 4.53 -2.98
C SER A 130 2.75 3.80 -3.36
N ILE A 131 2.40 3.76 -4.67
CA ILE A 131 1.22 3.03 -5.15
C ILE A 131 1.36 1.52 -4.91
N ALA A 132 2.54 0.95 -5.22
CA ALA A 132 2.81 -0.47 -5.01
C ALA A 132 2.80 -0.82 -3.52
N PHE A 133 3.44 0.01 -2.69
CA PHE A 133 3.49 -0.21 -1.26
C PHE A 133 2.10 -0.18 -0.62
N GLU A 134 1.27 0.81 -1.01
CA GLU A 134 -0.12 0.90 -0.57
C GLU A 134 -0.94 -0.33 -0.98
N PHE A 135 -0.79 -0.80 -2.21
CA PHE A 135 -1.42 -2.03 -2.66
C PHE A 135 -0.98 -3.24 -1.83
N TYR A 136 0.34 -3.41 -1.61
CA TYR A 136 0.88 -4.55 -0.89
C TYR A 136 0.56 -4.53 0.61
N ILE A 137 0.49 -3.35 1.24
CA ILE A 137 -0.03 -3.20 2.62
C ILE A 137 -1.45 -3.75 2.71
N ASN A 138 -2.32 -3.38 1.77
CA ASN A 138 -3.69 -3.89 1.72
C ASN A 138 -3.76 -5.39 1.46
N VAL A 139 -2.85 -5.96 0.66
CA VAL A 139 -2.70 -7.41 0.46
C VAL A 139 -2.26 -8.10 1.75
N GLY A 140 -1.23 -7.57 2.44
CA GLY A 140 -0.70 -8.11 3.69
C GLY A 140 -1.75 -8.16 4.80
N HIS A 141 -2.43 -7.05 5.05
CA HIS A 141 -3.52 -6.99 6.04
C HIS A 141 -4.67 -7.93 5.70
N ALA A 142 -5.07 -8.00 4.43
CA ALA A 142 -6.13 -8.89 4.00
C ALA A 142 -5.78 -10.37 4.19
N LEU A 143 -4.52 -10.75 3.97
CA LEU A 143 -4.04 -12.10 4.22
C LEU A 143 -4.10 -12.44 5.71
N VAL A 144 -3.62 -11.52 6.58
CA VAL A 144 -3.67 -11.70 8.04
C VAL A 144 -5.11 -11.84 8.53
N GLU A 145 -6.01 -10.97 8.07
CA GLU A 145 -7.43 -11.02 8.42
C GLU A 145 -8.06 -12.37 8.03
N ARG A 146 -7.66 -12.93 6.90
CA ARG A 146 -8.29 -14.12 6.32
C ARG A 146 -7.68 -15.43 6.79
N ALA A 147 -6.35 -15.50 6.89
CA ALA A 147 -5.58 -16.71 7.15
C ALA A 147 -4.85 -16.70 8.50
N GLY A 148 -4.83 -15.56 9.20
CA GLY A 148 -4.05 -15.38 10.42
C GLY A 148 -2.56 -15.28 10.18
N VAL A 149 -1.79 -15.36 11.27
CA VAL A 149 -0.33 -15.31 11.25
C VAL A 149 0.22 -16.74 11.18
N SER A 150 1.19 -16.97 10.28
CA SER A 150 1.90 -18.25 10.23
C SER A 150 2.67 -18.50 11.53
N ALA A 151 2.52 -19.69 12.12
CA ALA A 151 3.23 -20.07 13.35
C ALA A 151 4.76 -19.95 13.19
N ALA A 152 5.31 -20.37 12.06
CA ALA A 152 6.74 -20.29 11.79
C ALA A 152 7.26 -18.83 11.74
N PHE A 153 6.44 -17.88 11.26
CA PHE A 153 6.77 -16.47 11.32
C PHE A 153 6.60 -15.91 12.72
N ALA A 154 5.52 -16.27 13.42
CA ALA A 154 5.25 -15.83 14.79
C ALA A 154 6.39 -16.21 15.74
N ASP A 155 6.87 -17.46 15.66
CA ASP A 155 8.01 -17.95 16.45
C ASP A 155 9.27 -17.13 16.18
N LEU A 156 9.63 -16.90 14.90
CA LEU A 156 10.79 -16.08 14.53
C LEU A 156 10.67 -14.65 15.05
N ALA A 157 9.54 -14.00 14.81
CA ALA A 157 9.33 -12.60 15.20
C ALA A 157 9.36 -12.45 16.73
N TRP A 158 8.76 -13.39 17.46
CA TRP A 158 8.77 -13.34 18.92
C TRP A 158 10.14 -13.66 19.52
N GLN A 159 10.90 -14.60 18.96
CA GLN A 159 12.29 -14.85 19.34
C GLN A 159 13.16 -13.60 19.19
N GLN A 160 12.96 -12.80 18.14
CA GLN A 160 13.65 -11.51 17.98
C GLN A 160 13.28 -10.50 19.06
N VAL A 161 12.01 -10.49 19.52
CA VAL A 161 11.57 -9.66 20.65
C VAL A 161 12.28 -10.10 21.94
N GLU A 162 12.27 -11.40 22.24
CA GLU A 162 12.93 -11.98 23.43
C GLU A 162 14.44 -11.75 23.42
N ALA A 163 15.07 -11.79 22.26
CA ALA A 163 16.48 -11.43 22.07
C ALA A 163 16.73 -9.92 22.13
N SER A 164 15.73 -9.11 22.46
CA SER A 164 15.83 -7.65 22.56
C SER A 164 16.33 -6.96 21.26
N VAL A 165 16.02 -7.54 20.10
CA VAL A 165 16.33 -6.91 18.82
C VAL A 165 15.66 -5.54 18.75
N ARG A 166 16.44 -4.51 18.38
CA ARG A 166 15.97 -3.13 18.35
C ARG A 166 15.17 -2.84 17.08
N GLY A 167 14.07 -2.10 17.25
CA GLY A 167 13.26 -1.55 16.16
C GLY A 167 12.17 -2.49 15.68
N GLU A 168 11.29 -1.95 14.83
CA GLU A 168 10.20 -2.69 14.19
C GLU A 168 9.95 -2.20 12.76
N THR A 169 9.00 -2.85 12.08
CA THR A 169 8.68 -2.64 10.67
C THR A 169 7.69 -1.49 10.45
N SER A 170 6.85 -1.19 11.44
CA SER A 170 5.88 -0.09 11.44
C SER A 170 5.68 0.49 12.84
N LEU A 171 5.02 1.64 12.91
CA LEU A 171 4.63 2.25 14.18
C LEU A 171 3.67 1.34 14.95
N ASP A 172 2.70 0.75 14.28
CA ASP A 172 1.71 -0.15 14.89
C ASP A 172 2.40 -1.38 15.50
N ALA A 173 3.32 -2.02 14.78
CA ALA A 173 4.12 -3.12 15.30
C ALA A 173 4.98 -2.69 16.50
N TRP A 174 5.57 -1.49 16.44
CA TRP A 174 6.39 -0.94 17.53
C TRP A 174 5.59 -0.67 18.80
N GLU A 175 4.40 -0.09 18.67
CA GLU A 175 3.54 0.21 19.80
C GLU A 175 2.94 -1.06 20.41
N ALA A 176 2.45 -1.97 19.59
CA ALA A 176 1.93 -3.26 20.05
C ALA A 176 3.01 -4.08 20.77
N ARG A 177 4.26 -4.10 20.25
CA ARG A 177 5.39 -4.74 20.92
C ARG A 177 5.68 -4.17 22.32
N LYS A 178 5.69 -2.83 22.46
CA LYS A 178 5.88 -2.18 23.76
C LYS A 178 4.84 -2.63 24.78
N LEU A 179 3.58 -2.70 24.36
CA LEU A 179 2.48 -3.11 25.22
C LEU A 179 2.55 -4.62 25.54
N ALA A 180 2.90 -5.46 24.57
CA ALA A 180 3.10 -6.90 24.78
C ALA A 180 4.19 -7.23 25.79
N THR A 181 5.28 -6.42 25.81
CA THR A 181 6.40 -6.62 26.73
C THR A 181 6.22 -5.94 28.10
N ALA A 182 5.17 -5.16 28.30
CA ALA A 182 4.90 -4.45 29.55
C ALA A 182 4.36 -5.32 30.70
N HIS A 183 4.24 -6.66 30.50
CA HIS A 183 3.78 -7.62 31.51
C HIS A 183 2.42 -7.29 32.17
N GLY A 184 1.53 -6.65 31.44
CA GLY A 184 0.18 -6.33 31.88
C GLY A 184 -0.83 -7.47 31.63
N PRO A 185 -2.08 -7.35 32.11
CA PRO A 185 -3.13 -8.37 31.91
C PRO A 185 -3.48 -8.60 30.44
N ASP A 186 -3.24 -7.60 29.58
CA ASP A 186 -3.53 -7.65 28.14
C ASP A 186 -2.29 -8.00 27.30
N ALA A 187 -1.18 -8.43 27.91
CA ALA A 187 0.10 -8.68 27.19
C ALA A 187 -0.06 -9.67 26.02
N GLU A 188 -0.88 -10.74 26.21
CA GLU A 188 -1.13 -11.72 25.14
C GLU A 188 -1.93 -11.13 23.98
N LYS A 189 -2.90 -10.27 24.26
CA LYS A 189 -3.65 -9.54 23.25
C LYS A 189 -2.70 -8.67 22.40
N TYR A 190 -1.86 -7.88 23.05
CA TYR A 190 -0.90 -7.02 22.36
C TYR A 190 0.18 -7.83 21.62
N LYS A 191 0.55 -9.01 22.12
CA LYS A 191 1.43 -9.94 21.41
C LYS A 191 0.79 -10.38 20.09
N ASN A 192 -0.49 -10.73 20.09
CA ASN A 192 -1.21 -11.11 18.88
C ASN A 192 -1.33 -9.92 17.90
N GLU A 193 -1.60 -8.71 18.38
CA GLU A 193 -1.63 -7.49 17.57
C GLU A 193 -0.24 -7.21 16.95
N TYR A 194 0.83 -7.33 17.75
CA TYR A 194 2.20 -7.22 17.27
C TYR A 194 2.52 -8.21 16.15
N LEU A 195 2.20 -9.49 16.38
CA LEU A 195 2.46 -10.55 15.40
C LEU A 195 1.67 -10.32 14.11
N ALA A 196 0.43 -9.87 14.20
CA ALA A 196 -0.42 -9.53 13.06
C ALA A 196 0.17 -8.36 12.26
N ALA A 197 0.51 -7.26 12.91
CA ALA A 197 1.10 -6.09 12.26
C ALA A 197 2.44 -6.43 11.61
N SER A 198 3.37 -7.03 12.36
CA SER A 198 4.71 -7.37 11.86
C SER A 198 4.69 -8.39 10.71
N PHE A 199 3.69 -9.30 10.68
CA PHE A 199 3.53 -10.26 9.58
C PHE A 199 2.99 -9.57 8.32
N ALA A 200 1.97 -8.71 8.45
CA ALA A 200 1.45 -7.91 7.34
C ALA A 200 2.53 -7.02 6.73
N ASP A 201 3.33 -6.33 7.56
CA ASP A 201 4.45 -5.50 7.14
C ASP A 201 5.51 -6.30 6.38
N ALA A 202 5.91 -7.46 6.94
CA ALA A 202 6.93 -8.30 6.31
C ALA A 202 6.46 -8.83 4.94
N ILE A 203 5.18 -9.20 4.81
CA ILE A 203 4.56 -9.57 3.53
C ILE A 203 4.61 -8.39 2.56
N SER A 204 4.21 -7.20 2.99
CA SER A 204 4.17 -5.99 2.15
C SER A 204 5.55 -5.64 1.61
N ILE A 205 6.58 -5.68 2.46
CA ILE A 205 7.98 -5.42 2.07
C ILE A 205 8.51 -6.53 1.15
N TYR A 206 8.17 -7.80 1.41
CA TYR A 206 8.51 -8.92 0.54
C TYR A 206 7.92 -8.73 -0.85
N LEU A 207 6.62 -8.44 -0.97
CA LEU A 207 5.94 -8.21 -2.24
C LEU A 207 6.52 -7.01 -2.99
N LEU A 208 6.82 -5.93 -2.27
CA LEU A 208 7.45 -4.75 -2.84
C LEU A 208 8.82 -5.08 -3.44
N SER A 209 9.61 -5.92 -2.75
CA SER A 209 10.93 -6.35 -3.23
C SER A 209 10.88 -7.29 -4.45
N LEU A 210 9.75 -7.93 -4.72
CA LEU A 210 9.53 -8.70 -5.96
C LEU A 210 9.23 -7.81 -7.17
N TYR A 211 8.69 -6.62 -6.92
CA TYR A 211 8.27 -5.69 -7.97
C TYR A 211 9.32 -4.62 -8.28
N LEU A 212 9.99 -4.09 -7.25
CA LEU A 212 10.95 -2.99 -7.34
C LEU A 212 12.27 -3.36 -6.64
N ASP A 213 13.38 -2.74 -7.08
CA ASP A 213 14.64 -2.73 -6.32
C ASP A 213 14.49 -1.71 -5.17
N VAL A 214 14.35 -2.20 -3.95
CA VAL A 214 14.04 -1.39 -2.77
C VAL A 214 15.24 -1.31 -1.85
N ASP A 215 15.69 -0.09 -1.52
CA ASP A 215 16.56 0.11 -0.37
C ASP A 215 15.69 0.10 0.91
N TYR A 216 15.95 -0.85 1.80
CA TYR A 216 15.19 -1.02 3.04
C TYR A 216 15.11 0.27 3.88
N TYR A 217 16.11 1.13 3.78
CA TYR A 217 16.12 2.40 4.50
C TYR A 217 15.13 3.45 3.94
N ASP A 218 14.62 3.26 2.74
CA ASP A 218 13.59 4.15 2.16
C ASP A 218 12.21 3.93 2.81
N LEU A 219 12.01 2.76 3.47
CA LEU A 219 10.79 2.42 4.22
C LEU A 219 10.73 3.07 5.62
N ARG A 220 11.72 3.86 5.98
CA ARG A 220 11.90 4.41 7.31
C ARG A 220 10.83 5.45 7.65
N GLU A 221 10.05 5.18 8.69
CA GLU A 221 9.28 6.19 9.41
C GLU A 221 10.13 6.88 10.48
N ARG A 222 9.75 8.11 10.87
CA ARG A 222 10.57 8.95 11.76
C ARG A 222 10.28 8.75 13.24
N ASP A 223 9.10 8.21 13.58
CA ASP A 223 8.56 8.20 14.95
C ASP A 223 8.94 6.95 15.75
N TYR A 224 9.56 5.97 15.10
CA TYR A 224 10.04 4.75 15.74
C TYR A 224 11.37 4.27 15.13
N PRO A 225 12.15 3.45 15.87
CA PRO A 225 13.37 2.87 15.34
C PRO A 225 13.05 1.76 14.36
N LEU A 226 13.55 1.87 13.12
CA LEU A 226 13.42 0.80 12.12
C LEU A 226 14.12 -0.47 12.60
N LEU A 227 13.52 -1.63 12.33
CA LEU A 227 14.10 -2.95 12.58
C LEU A 227 15.47 -3.05 11.88
N ALA A 228 16.45 -3.64 12.55
CA ALA A 228 17.78 -3.78 11.96
C ALA A 228 17.74 -4.64 10.67
N PRO A 229 18.60 -4.37 9.66
CA PRO A 229 18.54 -5.06 8.36
C PRO A 229 18.69 -6.59 8.45
N ALA A 230 19.52 -7.13 9.35
CA ALA A 230 19.73 -8.56 9.47
C ALA A 230 18.47 -9.30 9.98
N PRO A 231 17.82 -8.91 11.10
CA PRO A 231 16.56 -9.47 11.54
C PRO A 231 15.43 -9.30 10.50
N MET A 232 15.38 -8.16 9.80
CA MET A 232 14.41 -7.99 8.72
C MET A 232 14.63 -8.98 7.59
N ALA A 233 15.87 -9.19 7.17
CA ALA A 233 16.21 -10.16 6.15
C ALA A 233 15.82 -11.60 6.55
N GLU A 234 15.90 -11.95 7.83
CA GLU A 234 15.42 -13.24 8.35
C GLU A 234 13.90 -13.36 8.20
N ARG A 235 13.15 -12.31 8.56
CA ARG A 235 11.69 -12.27 8.37
C ARG A 235 11.32 -12.42 6.89
N LEU A 236 11.97 -11.68 5.99
CA LEU A 236 11.69 -11.76 4.55
C LEU A 236 11.99 -13.13 3.96
N ARG A 237 13.11 -13.78 4.37
CA ARG A 237 13.41 -15.17 3.96
C ARG A 237 12.33 -16.13 4.46
N LYS A 238 11.84 -15.93 5.69
CA LYS A 238 10.76 -16.74 6.23
C LYS A 238 9.46 -16.56 5.44
N ILE A 239 9.13 -15.33 5.02
CA ILE A 239 7.99 -15.08 4.13
C ILE A 239 8.19 -15.78 2.78
N ALA A 240 9.38 -15.70 2.18
CA ALA A 240 9.69 -16.37 0.90
C ALA A 240 9.60 -17.91 0.99
N GLU A 241 9.95 -18.50 2.13
CA GLU A 241 9.76 -19.94 2.39
C GLU A 241 8.27 -20.32 2.46
N ILE A 242 7.45 -19.49 3.13
CA ILE A 242 6.00 -19.74 3.30
C ILE A 242 5.25 -19.47 1.98
N PHE A 243 5.64 -18.44 1.26
CA PHE A 243 5.00 -17.98 0.03
C PHE A 243 6.02 -17.87 -1.11
N PRO A 244 6.39 -18.97 -1.76
CA PRO A 244 7.32 -18.96 -2.87
C PRO A 244 6.86 -18.06 -4.02
N VAL A 245 7.82 -17.43 -4.69
CA VAL A 245 7.58 -16.52 -5.82
C VAL A 245 6.89 -17.19 -7.01
N ASN A 246 6.12 -16.42 -7.76
CA ASN A 246 5.57 -16.89 -9.04
C ASN A 246 6.68 -17.04 -10.09
N PRO A 247 6.49 -17.89 -11.13
CA PRO A 247 7.40 -17.95 -12.26
C PRO A 247 7.65 -16.56 -12.88
N GLY A 248 8.91 -16.23 -13.14
CA GLY A 248 9.33 -14.94 -13.69
C GLY A 248 9.62 -13.85 -12.64
N PHE A 249 9.47 -14.16 -11.35
CA PHE A 249 9.90 -13.29 -10.25
C PHE A 249 11.03 -13.95 -9.47
N GLU A 250 11.90 -13.14 -8.91
CA GLU A 250 13.02 -13.58 -8.07
C GLU A 250 13.03 -12.80 -6.76
N PHE A 251 13.38 -13.47 -5.67
CA PHE A 251 13.59 -12.85 -4.38
C PHE A 251 15.06 -12.95 -4.00
N ASN A 252 15.72 -11.79 -3.90
CA ASN A 252 17.13 -11.69 -3.53
C ASN A 252 17.35 -10.57 -2.51
N ILE A 253 18.19 -10.81 -1.51
CA ILE A 253 18.59 -9.81 -0.52
C ILE A 253 20.06 -9.49 -0.72
N TYR A 254 20.36 -8.22 -1.00
CA TYR A 254 21.70 -7.73 -1.18
C TYR A 254 22.12 -6.84 -0.01
N TYR A 255 23.28 -7.11 0.57
CA TYR A 255 23.89 -6.26 1.59
C TYR A 255 24.87 -5.30 0.91
N ARG A 256 24.51 -4.02 0.87
CA ARG A 256 25.46 -2.97 0.44
C ARG A 256 26.21 -2.44 1.65
N ARG A 257 27.55 -2.48 1.62
CA ARG A 257 28.35 -1.71 2.60
C ARG A 257 28.20 -0.24 2.22
N ARG A 258 27.66 0.56 3.12
CA ARG A 258 27.80 2.02 3.01
C ARG A 258 29.24 2.35 3.37
N GLY A 259 29.99 2.85 2.37
CA GLY A 259 31.33 3.40 2.55
C GLY A 259 31.34 4.69 3.36
#